data_53f076c91f02abb9d52cb7b7c5dec66d
#
_entry.id   53f076c91f02abb9d52cb7b7c5dec66d
#
_cell.length_a   1.000
_cell.length_b   1.000
_cell.length_c   1.000
_cell.angle_alpha   90.00
_cell.angle_beta   90.00
_cell.angle_gamma   90.00
#
_symmetry.space_group_name_H-M   'P 1'
#
loop_
_entity.id
_entity.type
_entity.pdbx_description
1 polymer ?
#
loop_
_entity_poly.entity_id
_entity_poly.type
_entity_poly.pdbx_seq_one_letter_code
_entity_poly.pdbx_strand_id
1 'polypeptide(L)'
;CLVGSEMCIRDRADGSVPLRVTHNDTKLNNILMDAKTGKARAIIDLDTIMPGSMLFDFGDSIRFGASTALEDEKDLDKVHFSTELFRAYAEGFVGKVRDSITDKEAELLAFAGNMMTMECGMRFLADYLAGDTYFATKYPDHNLVRARTQIKLVQEMEQKADEIRAIVDDVMERTAR
;
A
#
# COMPACT_ATOMS: atom_id res chain seq x y z
N CYS A 1 -4.32 13.86 -5.94
CA CYS A 1 -4.00 13.32 -4.61
C CYS A 1 -4.92 13.85 -3.50
N LEU A 2 -5.20 15.16 -3.48
CA LEU A 2 -6.17 15.76 -2.54
C LEU A 2 -7.58 15.17 -2.69
N VAL A 3 -8.02 14.85 -3.90
CA VAL A 3 -9.34 14.27 -4.18
C VAL A 3 -9.52 12.90 -3.50
N GLY A 4 -8.49 12.05 -3.48
CA GLY A 4 -8.56 10.75 -2.80
C GLY A 4 -8.64 10.88 -1.28
N SER A 5 -7.91 11.84 -0.68
CA SER A 5 -7.98 12.09 0.76
C SER A 5 -9.31 12.72 1.18
N GLU A 6 -9.88 13.62 0.37
CA GLU A 6 -11.22 14.17 0.62
C GLU A 6 -12.31 13.12 0.53
N MET A 7 -12.24 12.19 -0.44
CA MET A 7 -13.14 11.04 -0.50
C MET A 7 -13.07 10.21 0.78
N CYS A 8 -11.86 9.80 1.20
CA CYS A 8 -11.68 9.03 2.44
C CYS A 8 -12.19 9.79 3.69
N ILE A 9 -12.01 11.10 3.77
CA ILE A 9 -12.51 11.91 4.88
C ILE A 9 -14.05 11.95 4.89
N ARG A 10 -14.69 12.14 3.73
CA ARG A 10 -16.15 12.16 3.59
C ARG A 10 -16.76 10.80 3.88
N ASP A 11 -16.19 9.73 3.30
CA ASP A 11 -16.67 8.36 3.45
C ASP A 11 -16.51 7.85 4.89
N ARG A 12 -15.54 8.40 5.66
CA ARG A 12 -15.44 8.17 7.10
C ARG A 12 -16.48 8.94 7.90
N ALA A 13 -16.83 10.15 7.47
CA ALA A 13 -17.81 10.97 8.16
C ALA A 13 -19.24 10.42 8.03
N ASP A 14 -19.58 9.78 6.92
CA ASP A 14 -20.88 9.13 6.69
C ASP A 14 -20.93 7.66 7.14
N GLY A 15 -19.80 7.09 7.58
CA GLY A 15 -19.68 5.73 8.09
C GLY A 15 -19.54 4.65 7.01
N SER A 16 -19.47 4.98 5.72
CA SER A 16 -19.29 4.00 4.63
C SER A 16 -17.90 3.35 4.65
N VAL A 17 -16.89 4.05 5.19
CA VAL A 17 -15.56 3.52 5.51
C VAL A 17 -15.35 3.54 7.03
N PRO A 18 -15.65 2.45 7.75
CA PRO A 18 -15.56 2.41 9.21
C PRO A 18 -14.13 2.47 9.72
N LEU A 19 -13.98 2.96 10.95
CA LEU A 19 -12.73 2.83 11.69
C LEU A 19 -12.51 1.38 12.12
N ARG A 20 -11.32 0.88 11.88
CA ARG A 20 -10.88 -0.46 12.27
C ARG A 20 -9.61 -0.36 13.11
N VAL A 21 -9.19 -1.46 13.71
CA VAL A 21 -7.83 -1.57 14.28
C VAL A 21 -6.88 -1.84 13.11
N THR A 22 -5.96 -0.94 12.86
CA THR A 22 -5.00 -1.01 11.76
C THR A 22 -3.57 -0.99 12.25
N HIS A 23 -2.67 -1.61 11.51
CA HIS A 23 -1.24 -1.65 11.82
C HIS A 23 -0.53 -0.35 11.43
N ASN A 24 -0.90 0.24 10.28
CA ASN A 24 -0.39 1.48 9.69
C ASN A 24 1.09 1.49 9.28
N ASP A 25 1.75 0.32 9.30
CA ASP A 25 3.11 0.11 8.74
C ASP A 25 3.23 -1.37 8.28
N THR A 26 2.42 -1.74 7.29
CA THR A 26 2.24 -3.14 6.85
C THR A 26 3.26 -3.58 5.78
N LYS A 27 4.39 -2.90 5.71
CA LYS A 27 5.49 -3.32 4.82
C LYS A 27 5.93 -4.76 5.13
N LEU A 28 6.35 -5.50 4.12
CA LEU A 28 6.73 -6.90 4.23
C LEU A 28 7.84 -7.16 5.27
N ASN A 29 8.70 -6.16 5.54
CA ASN A 29 9.77 -6.25 6.55
C ASN A 29 9.24 -6.39 7.98
N ASN A 30 7.98 -6.06 8.23
CA ASN A 30 7.32 -6.22 9.53
C ASN A 30 6.62 -7.58 9.69
N ILE A 31 6.88 -8.51 8.77
CA ILE A 31 6.40 -9.90 8.85
C ILE A 31 7.60 -10.84 9.04
N LEU A 32 7.64 -11.54 10.17
CA LEU A 32 8.63 -12.59 10.39
C LEU A 32 8.21 -13.84 9.64
N MET A 33 9.11 -14.33 8.80
CA MET A 33 8.91 -15.54 8.00
C MET A 33 9.75 -16.69 8.53
N ASP A 34 9.21 -17.89 8.53
CA ASP A 34 9.95 -19.11 8.82
C ASP A 34 10.88 -19.43 7.64
N ALA A 35 12.18 -19.43 7.90
CA ALA A 35 13.19 -19.59 6.84
C ALA A 35 13.15 -20.96 6.12
N LYS A 36 12.55 -22.00 6.75
CA LYS A 36 12.48 -23.35 6.17
C LYS A 36 11.19 -23.56 5.39
N THR A 37 10.08 -23.01 5.88
CA THR A 37 8.74 -23.29 5.32
C THR A 37 8.19 -22.13 4.51
N GLY A 38 8.79 -20.94 4.57
CA GLY A 38 8.28 -19.72 3.94
C GLY A 38 6.94 -19.21 4.52
N LYS A 39 6.51 -19.76 5.68
CA LYS A 39 5.25 -19.32 6.30
C LYS A 39 5.45 -18.12 7.21
N ALA A 40 4.49 -17.22 7.21
CA ALA A 40 4.44 -16.13 8.18
C ALA A 40 4.32 -16.69 9.60
N ARG A 41 5.09 -16.12 10.53
CA ARG A 41 5.15 -16.50 11.95
C ARG A 41 4.59 -15.45 12.87
N ALA A 42 4.91 -14.20 12.64
CA ALA A 42 4.48 -13.09 13.49
C ALA A 42 4.51 -11.76 12.71
N ILE A 43 3.71 -10.83 13.15
CA ILE A 43 3.75 -9.42 12.77
C ILE A 43 4.48 -8.69 13.88
N ILE A 44 5.37 -7.77 13.55
CA ILE A 44 6.19 -6.98 14.47
C ILE A 44 6.01 -5.49 14.19
N ASP A 45 6.64 -4.63 15.01
CA ASP A 45 6.59 -3.17 14.87
C ASP A 45 5.17 -2.63 15.12
N LEU A 46 4.62 -2.97 16.31
CA LEU A 46 3.20 -2.75 16.65
C LEU A 46 2.93 -1.37 17.28
N ASP A 47 3.91 -0.48 17.32
CA ASP A 47 3.81 0.85 17.95
C ASP A 47 2.93 1.83 17.15
N THR A 48 2.64 1.52 15.88
CA THR A 48 1.75 2.28 15.00
C THR A 48 0.30 1.80 15.01
N ILE A 49 -0.03 0.77 15.81
CA ILE A 49 -1.41 0.26 15.89
C ILE A 49 -2.34 1.32 16.48
N MET A 50 -3.34 1.70 15.69
CA MET A 50 -4.36 2.67 16.11
C MET A 50 -5.65 2.50 15.29
N PRO A 51 -6.75 3.17 15.68
CA PRO A 51 -7.94 3.22 14.83
C PRO A 51 -7.64 3.90 13.48
N GLY A 52 -7.90 3.20 12.39
CA GLY A 52 -7.63 3.67 11.03
C GLY A 52 -8.52 3.02 9.99
N SER A 53 -8.21 3.23 8.72
CA SER A 53 -8.88 2.55 7.61
C SER A 53 -8.06 1.33 7.18
N MET A 54 -8.72 0.19 6.96
CA MET A 54 -8.06 -1.01 6.42
C MET A 54 -7.44 -0.76 5.03
N LEU A 55 -7.88 0.28 4.33
CA LEU A 55 -7.32 0.69 3.04
C LEU A 55 -5.86 1.17 3.18
N PHE A 56 -5.48 1.71 4.34
CA PHE A 56 -4.10 2.11 4.61
C PHE A 56 -3.19 0.88 4.73
N ASP A 57 -3.62 -0.13 5.49
CA ASP A 57 -2.88 -1.37 5.64
C ASP A 57 -2.74 -2.12 4.31
N PHE A 58 -3.85 -2.25 3.56
CA PHE A 58 -3.81 -2.82 2.23
C PHE A 58 -2.89 -2.04 1.29
N GLY A 59 -3.06 -0.73 1.23
CA GLY A 59 -2.31 0.14 0.33
C GLY A 59 -0.82 0.16 0.60
N ASP A 60 -0.40 0.22 1.88
CA ASP A 60 1.02 0.19 2.24
C ASP A 60 1.67 -1.16 1.94
N SER A 61 0.94 -2.25 2.17
CA SER A 61 1.40 -3.58 1.77
C SER A 61 1.58 -3.71 0.25
N ILE A 62 0.68 -3.15 -0.55
CA ILE A 62 0.77 -3.13 -2.02
C ILE A 62 1.95 -2.27 -2.47
N ARG A 63 2.13 -1.08 -1.89
CA ARG A 63 3.25 -0.19 -2.18
C ARG A 63 4.59 -0.91 -2.09
N PHE A 64 4.76 -1.72 -1.06
CA PHE A 64 6.00 -2.45 -0.83
C PHE A 64 6.02 -3.81 -1.55
N GLY A 65 4.92 -4.57 -1.46
CA GLY A 65 4.87 -5.97 -1.89
C GLY A 65 4.62 -6.18 -3.38
N ALA A 66 4.05 -5.20 -4.10
CA ALA A 66 3.81 -5.28 -5.54
C ALA A 66 4.84 -4.53 -6.40
N SER A 67 5.91 -3.99 -5.79
CA SER A 67 7.07 -3.44 -6.49
C SER A 67 8.04 -4.55 -6.87
N THR A 68 8.60 -4.49 -8.09
CA THR A 68 9.65 -5.42 -8.55
C THR A 68 11.05 -5.03 -8.10
N ALA A 69 11.22 -3.82 -7.57
CA ALA A 69 12.51 -3.26 -7.17
C ALA A 69 12.48 -2.81 -5.70
N LEU A 70 13.68 -2.56 -5.17
CA LEU A 70 13.83 -1.99 -3.84
C LEU A 70 13.31 -0.54 -3.80
N GLU A 71 12.93 -0.08 -2.61
CA GLU A 71 12.42 1.27 -2.39
C GLU A 71 13.44 2.37 -2.77
N ASP A 72 14.72 2.07 -2.69
CA ASP A 72 15.84 2.95 -3.02
C ASP A 72 16.57 2.58 -4.34
N GLU A 73 15.88 1.92 -5.28
CA GLU A 73 16.42 1.63 -6.60
C GLU A 73 16.66 2.93 -7.39
N LYS A 74 17.90 3.09 -7.88
CA LYS A 74 18.30 4.28 -8.64
C LYS A 74 17.93 4.20 -10.12
N ASP A 75 17.86 2.99 -10.64
CA ASP A 75 17.51 2.71 -12.03
C ASP A 75 16.00 2.53 -12.14
N LEU A 76 15.31 3.59 -12.56
CA LEU A 76 13.84 3.60 -12.66
C LEU A 76 13.30 2.63 -13.72
N ASP A 77 14.13 2.18 -14.65
CA ASP A 77 13.73 1.17 -15.65
C ASP A 77 13.59 -0.23 -15.04
N LYS A 78 14.05 -0.43 -13.80
CA LYS A 78 13.84 -1.67 -13.02
C LYS A 78 12.64 -1.60 -12.10
N VAL A 79 12.07 -0.42 -11.91
CA VAL A 79 10.96 -0.18 -10.99
C VAL A 79 9.65 -0.38 -11.73
N HIS A 80 8.99 -1.51 -11.47
CA HIS A 80 7.71 -1.85 -12.07
C HIS A 80 6.68 -2.25 -11.01
N PHE A 81 5.43 -1.94 -11.31
CA PHE A 81 4.29 -2.46 -10.57
C PHE A 81 3.82 -3.79 -11.17
N SER A 82 3.83 -4.85 -10.34
CA SER A 82 3.39 -6.19 -10.73
C SER A 82 1.93 -6.42 -10.37
N THR A 83 1.08 -6.56 -11.39
CA THR A 83 -0.33 -6.94 -11.21
C THR A 83 -0.51 -8.38 -10.73
N GLU A 84 0.47 -9.26 -10.99
CA GLU A 84 0.50 -10.63 -10.47
C GLU A 84 0.68 -10.64 -8.94
N LEU A 85 1.67 -9.88 -8.42
CA LEU A 85 1.89 -9.74 -6.98
C LEU A 85 0.71 -9.03 -6.31
N PHE A 86 0.15 -8.00 -6.96
CA PHE A 86 -1.07 -7.33 -6.49
C PHE A 86 -2.22 -8.32 -6.33
N ARG A 87 -2.48 -9.16 -7.35
CA ARG A 87 -3.53 -10.18 -7.31
C ARG A 87 -3.32 -11.14 -6.15
N ALA A 88 -2.12 -11.70 -6.01
CA ALA A 88 -1.83 -12.65 -4.95
C ALA A 88 -2.07 -12.05 -3.55
N TYR A 89 -1.70 -10.78 -3.36
CA TYR A 89 -1.94 -10.07 -2.11
C TYR A 89 -3.44 -9.79 -1.89
N ALA A 90 -4.14 -9.33 -2.92
CA ALA A 90 -5.58 -9.07 -2.86
C ALA A 90 -6.38 -10.33 -2.51
N GLU A 91 -6.06 -11.47 -3.12
CA GLU A 91 -6.68 -12.78 -2.79
C GLU A 91 -6.48 -13.15 -1.32
N GLY A 92 -5.25 -13.00 -0.81
CA GLY A 92 -4.94 -13.29 0.59
C GLY A 92 -5.64 -12.35 1.57
N PHE A 93 -5.65 -11.06 1.26
CA PHE A 93 -6.26 -10.02 2.11
C PHE A 93 -7.78 -10.12 2.11
N VAL A 94 -8.41 -10.07 0.93
CA VAL A 94 -9.87 -10.11 0.79
C VAL A 94 -10.42 -11.41 1.36
N GLY A 95 -9.74 -12.55 1.13
CA GLY A 95 -10.15 -13.83 1.69
C GLY A 95 -10.19 -13.88 3.23
N LYS A 96 -9.55 -12.91 3.91
CA LYS A 96 -9.60 -12.78 5.38
C LYS A 96 -10.59 -11.75 5.90
N VAL A 97 -10.85 -10.72 5.12
CA VAL A 97 -11.72 -9.61 5.54
C VAL A 97 -13.09 -9.62 4.88
N ARG A 98 -13.38 -10.61 4.02
CA ARG A 98 -14.57 -10.67 3.18
C ARG A 98 -15.89 -10.48 3.93
N ASP A 99 -15.99 -11.05 5.12
CA ASP A 99 -17.22 -10.96 5.95
C ASP A 99 -17.37 -9.62 6.67
N SER A 100 -16.33 -8.79 6.65
CA SER A 100 -16.31 -7.51 7.39
C SER A 100 -16.09 -6.28 6.51
N ILE A 101 -15.64 -6.48 5.27
CA ILE A 101 -15.41 -5.39 4.32
C ILE A 101 -16.74 -4.79 3.85
N THR A 102 -16.84 -3.46 3.83
CA THR A 102 -18.01 -2.77 3.26
C THR A 102 -17.89 -2.67 1.73
N ASP A 103 -19.01 -2.45 1.03
CA ASP A 103 -19.01 -2.24 -0.41
C ASP A 103 -18.12 -1.05 -0.81
N LYS A 104 -18.11 0.00 0.02
CA LYS A 104 -17.28 1.18 -0.21
C LYS A 104 -15.79 0.91 -0.01
N GLU A 105 -15.42 0.13 1.00
CA GLU A 105 -14.04 -0.31 1.18
C GLU A 105 -13.59 -1.18 -0.01
N ALA A 106 -14.43 -2.10 -0.48
CA ALA A 106 -14.15 -2.93 -1.65
C ALA A 106 -13.92 -2.08 -2.93
N GLU A 107 -14.79 -1.10 -3.18
CA GLU A 107 -14.64 -0.15 -4.30
C GLU A 107 -13.28 0.59 -4.24
N LEU A 108 -12.85 0.98 -3.04
CA LEU A 108 -11.64 1.77 -2.83
C LEU A 108 -10.35 0.94 -2.78
N LEU A 109 -10.41 -0.39 -2.65
CA LEU A 109 -9.22 -1.25 -2.62
C LEU A 109 -8.32 -1.06 -3.85
N ALA A 110 -8.91 -0.94 -5.03
CA ALA A 110 -8.17 -0.74 -6.27
C ALA A 110 -7.33 0.56 -6.27
N PHE A 111 -7.76 1.58 -5.51
CA PHE A 111 -7.08 2.86 -5.41
C PHE A 111 -6.12 2.95 -4.21
N ALA A 112 -6.28 2.09 -3.20
CA ALA A 112 -5.56 2.17 -1.94
C ALA A 112 -4.03 2.10 -2.12
N GLY A 113 -3.53 1.22 -3.00
CA GLY A 113 -2.11 1.11 -3.32
C GLY A 113 -1.53 2.40 -3.91
N ASN A 114 -2.23 2.99 -4.87
CA ASN A 114 -1.84 4.27 -5.49
C ASN A 114 -1.78 5.40 -4.45
N MET A 115 -2.81 5.53 -3.62
CA MET A 115 -2.91 6.55 -2.57
C MET A 115 -1.75 6.46 -1.58
N MET A 116 -1.47 5.27 -1.02
CA MET A 116 -0.42 5.08 -0.03
C MET A 116 0.98 5.25 -0.63
N THR A 117 1.17 4.83 -1.88
CA THR A 117 2.43 5.02 -2.60
C THR A 117 2.71 6.51 -2.85
N MET A 118 1.69 7.27 -3.26
CA MET A 118 1.82 8.72 -3.46
C MET A 118 2.10 9.44 -2.14
N GLU A 119 1.37 9.09 -1.07
CA GLU A 119 1.57 9.66 0.28
C GLU A 119 3.02 9.45 0.74
N CYS A 120 3.53 8.22 0.65
CA CYS A 120 4.89 7.89 1.02
C CYS A 120 5.93 8.63 0.16
N GLY A 121 5.71 8.71 -1.15
CA GLY A 121 6.57 9.46 -2.07
C GLY A 121 6.64 10.95 -1.74
N MET A 122 5.50 11.55 -1.39
CA MET A 122 5.46 12.95 -0.95
C MET A 122 6.21 13.16 0.37
N ARG A 123 6.12 12.23 1.32
CA ARG A 123 6.86 12.31 2.60
C ARG A 123 8.37 12.23 2.37
N PHE A 124 8.85 11.32 1.53
CA PHE A 124 10.27 11.25 1.18
C PHE A 124 10.75 12.53 0.51
N LEU A 125 9.96 13.08 -0.42
CA LEU A 125 10.32 14.34 -1.09
C LEU A 125 10.33 15.52 -0.12
N ALA A 126 9.33 15.62 0.77
CA ALA A 126 9.26 16.66 1.76
C ALA A 126 10.43 16.61 2.74
N ASP A 127 10.83 15.41 3.20
CA ASP A 127 11.97 15.24 4.08
C ASP A 127 13.29 15.61 3.38
N TYR A 128 13.47 15.19 2.12
CA TYR A 128 14.62 15.61 1.33
C TYR A 128 14.73 17.13 1.22
N LEU A 129 13.63 17.83 0.94
CA LEU A 129 13.60 19.30 0.86
C LEU A 129 13.82 19.97 2.22
N ALA A 130 13.51 19.30 3.31
CA ALA A 130 13.74 19.75 4.69
C ALA A 130 15.16 19.43 5.20
N GLY A 131 15.99 18.77 4.40
CA GLY A 131 17.38 18.42 4.75
C GLY A 131 17.54 17.06 5.41
N ASP A 132 16.67 16.09 5.09
CA ASP A 132 16.74 14.69 5.55
C ASP A 132 16.72 14.56 7.09
N THR A 133 15.72 15.15 7.72
CA THR A 133 15.64 15.26 9.18
C THR A 133 14.80 14.18 9.86
N TYR A 134 13.94 13.49 9.10
CA TYR A 134 12.98 12.51 9.61
C TYR A 134 13.37 11.06 9.29
N PHE A 135 13.58 10.72 8.02
CA PHE A 135 13.94 9.37 7.61
C PHE A 135 15.44 9.14 7.68
N ALA A 136 15.86 7.98 8.20
CA ALA A 136 17.26 7.59 8.17
C ALA A 136 17.76 7.46 6.71
N THR A 137 18.87 8.13 6.40
CA THR A 137 19.51 8.11 5.07
C THR A 137 20.84 7.37 5.12
N LYS A 138 21.16 6.63 4.06
CA LYS A 138 22.42 5.89 3.91
C LYS A 138 23.45 6.66 3.07
N TYR A 139 23.01 7.61 2.26
CA TYR A 139 23.81 8.41 1.35
C TYR A 139 23.10 9.72 1.01
N PRO A 140 23.79 10.74 0.48
CA PRO A 140 23.15 11.95 -0.04
C PRO A 140 22.11 11.61 -1.09
N ASP A 141 21.01 12.36 -1.14
CA ASP A 141 19.87 12.17 -2.05
C ASP A 141 19.08 10.87 -1.85
N HIS A 142 19.28 10.12 -0.74
CA HIS A 142 18.59 8.85 -0.52
C HIS A 142 17.06 8.99 -0.55
N ASN A 143 16.51 10.00 0.14
CA ASN A 143 15.07 10.25 0.13
C ASN A 143 14.56 10.77 -1.22
N LEU A 144 15.37 11.48 -1.99
CA LEU A 144 15.03 11.84 -3.36
C LEU A 144 14.94 10.62 -4.28
N VAL A 145 15.86 9.65 -4.13
CA VAL A 145 15.80 8.37 -4.86
C VAL A 145 14.53 7.61 -4.49
N ARG A 146 14.21 7.49 -3.19
CA ARG A 146 12.97 6.86 -2.71
C ARG A 146 11.73 7.56 -3.27
N ALA A 147 11.68 8.89 -3.25
CA ALA A 147 10.56 9.63 -3.82
C ALA A 147 10.35 9.33 -5.31
N ARG A 148 11.42 9.24 -6.08
CA ARG A 148 11.37 8.91 -7.52
C ARG A 148 10.83 7.50 -7.77
N THR A 149 11.24 6.50 -6.98
CA THR A 149 10.70 5.14 -7.11
C THR A 149 9.21 5.09 -6.79
N GLN A 150 8.75 5.79 -5.75
CA GLN A 150 7.33 5.85 -5.43
C GLN A 150 6.52 6.55 -6.54
N ILE A 151 6.99 7.67 -7.08
CA ILE A 151 6.34 8.37 -8.20
C ILE A 151 6.27 7.46 -9.44
N LYS A 152 7.32 6.72 -9.74
CA LYS A 152 7.35 5.75 -10.86
C LYS A 152 6.29 4.65 -10.66
N LEU A 153 6.16 4.09 -9.45
CA LEU A 153 5.12 3.10 -9.15
C LEU A 153 3.72 3.66 -9.30
N VAL A 154 3.47 4.89 -8.82
CA VAL A 154 2.18 5.58 -8.99
C VAL A 154 1.82 5.70 -10.47
N GLN A 155 2.76 6.15 -11.31
CA GLN A 155 2.53 6.28 -12.75
C GLN A 155 2.16 4.94 -13.41
N GLU A 156 2.81 3.85 -13.00
CA GLU A 156 2.48 2.52 -13.52
C GLU A 156 1.13 1.99 -13.00
N MET A 157 0.77 2.25 -11.73
CA MET A 157 -0.55 1.91 -11.20
C MET A 157 -1.66 2.70 -11.91
N GLU A 158 -1.43 3.98 -12.22
CA GLU A 158 -2.38 4.78 -13.01
C GLU A 158 -2.58 4.21 -14.41
N GLN A 159 -1.49 3.81 -15.09
CA GLN A 159 -1.57 3.17 -16.41
C GLN A 159 -2.29 1.82 -16.39
N LYS A 160 -2.25 1.10 -15.28
CA LYS A 160 -2.87 -0.21 -15.06
C LYS A 160 -4.17 -0.15 -14.25
N ALA A 161 -4.75 1.04 -14.08
CA ALA A 161 -5.89 1.25 -13.16
C ALA A 161 -7.09 0.35 -13.49
N ASP A 162 -7.42 0.16 -14.76
CA ASP A 162 -8.53 -0.71 -15.19
C ASP A 162 -8.22 -2.18 -14.90
N GLU A 163 -6.97 -2.63 -15.12
CA GLU A 163 -6.53 -3.99 -14.78
C GLU A 163 -6.58 -4.24 -13.27
N ILE A 164 -6.09 -3.30 -12.47
CA ILE A 164 -6.13 -3.37 -11.01
C ILE A 164 -7.57 -3.47 -10.51
N ARG A 165 -8.48 -2.67 -11.06
CA ARG A 165 -9.92 -2.72 -10.73
C ARG A 165 -10.51 -4.08 -11.09
N ALA A 166 -10.27 -4.58 -12.28
CA ALA A 166 -10.77 -5.89 -12.72
C ALA A 166 -10.25 -7.03 -11.82
N ILE A 167 -9.02 -6.94 -11.32
CA ILE A 167 -8.48 -7.90 -10.36
C ILE A 167 -9.26 -7.86 -9.04
N VAL A 168 -9.53 -6.68 -8.51
CA VAL A 168 -10.28 -6.54 -7.24
C VAL A 168 -11.69 -7.10 -7.40
N ASP A 169 -12.37 -6.76 -8.50
CA ASP A 169 -13.74 -7.25 -8.78
C ASP A 169 -13.78 -8.79 -8.87
N ASP A 170 -12.85 -9.40 -9.62
CA ASP A 170 -12.71 -10.87 -9.73
C ASP A 170 -12.45 -11.54 -8.37
N VAL A 171 -11.56 -10.94 -7.54
CA VAL A 171 -11.26 -11.47 -6.21
C VAL A 171 -12.46 -11.36 -5.29
N MET A 172 -13.18 -10.25 -5.32
CA MET A 172 -14.41 -10.06 -4.53
C MET A 172 -15.50 -11.07 -4.91
N GLU A 173 -15.68 -11.36 -6.19
CA GLU A 173 -16.64 -12.36 -6.67
C GLU A 173 -16.27 -13.79 -6.23
N ARG A 174 -15.02 -14.18 -6.35
CA ARG A 174 -14.53 -15.51 -5.98
C ARG A 174 -14.61 -15.77 -4.48
N THR A 175 -14.43 -14.76 -3.67
CA THR A 175 -14.45 -14.89 -2.20
C THR A 175 -15.86 -14.75 -1.62
N ALA A 176 -16.87 -14.44 -2.43
CA ALA A 176 -18.28 -14.34 -2.03
C ALA A 176 -18.97 -15.70 -1.79
N ARG A 177 -18.26 -16.83 -1.86
CA ARG A 177 -18.81 -18.19 -1.77
C ARG A 177 -18.52 -18.83 -0.44
#